data_496322d53dcfc8515d73a1b0ea864734
#
_entry.id   496322d53dcfc8515d73a1b0ea864734
#
_cell.length_a   1.000
_cell.length_b   1.000
_cell.length_c   1.000
_cell.angle_alpha   90.00
_cell.angle_beta   90.00
_cell.angle_gamma   90.00
#
_symmetry.space_group_name_H-M   'P 1'
#
loop_
_entity.id
_entity.type
_entity.pdbx_description
1 polymer ?
#
loop_
_entity_poly.entity_id
_entity_poly.type
_entity_poly.pdbx_seq_one_letter_code
_entity_poly.pdbx_strand_id
1 'polypeptide(L)'
;HRVDRRQRQMCIRDRLSCDIRIASERANFGQPEINLGLIPGGGGTQRLCRLIGYGKAMEMVITGDMVSAQEALKIGLANKVVAPDELENFTMDMAQNIARKSPYTVKVAKRAVRASLELPFSEGVLTERSEFVALFDTEDKEIGVQAFLERKNPEWAGN
;
A
#
# COMPACT_ATOMS: atom_id res chain seq x y z
N HIS A 1 -6.21 5.11 -29.66
CA HIS A 1 -6.86 3.97 -28.98
C HIS A 1 -5.92 2.80 -28.64
N ARG A 2 -4.76 2.64 -29.29
CA ARG A 2 -3.77 1.58 -28.96
C ARG A 2 -2.91 1.91 -27.72
N VAL A 3 -2.73 3.19 -27.40
CA VAL A 3 -1.92 3.66 -26.25
C VAL A 3 -2.59 3.31 -24.91
N ASP A 4 -3.91 3.35 -24.85
CA ASP A 4 -4.70 3.15 -23.65
C ASP A 4 -4.60 1.73 -23.05
N ARG A 5 -4.49 0.68 -23.89
CA ARG A 5 -4.32 -0.70 -23.39
C ARG A 5 -2.94 -0.99 -22.80
N ARG A 6 -1.87 -0.44 -23.40
CA ARG A 6 -0.51 -0.60 -22.87
C ARG A 6 -0.29 0.18 -21.58
N GLN A 7 -0.86 1.39 -21.48
CA GLN A 7 -0.83 2.17 -20.23
C GLN A 7 -1.59 1.47 -19.09
N ARG A 8 -2.71 0.81 -19.36
CA ARG A 8 -3.44 0.05 -18.33
C ARG A 8 -2.65 -1.13 -17.77
N GLN A 9 -1.87 -1.84 -18.60
CA GLN A 9 -1.03 -2.96 -18.15
C GLN A 9 0.22 -2.50 -17.38
N MET A 10 0.89 -1.41 -17.78
CA MET A 10 1.99 -0.81 -17.03
C MET A 10 1.54 -0.27 -15.66
N CYS A 11 0.35 0.28 -15.56
CA CYS A 11 -0.19 0.82 -14.32
C CYS A 11 -0.45 -0.22 -13.21
N ILE A 12 -0.68 -1.49 -13.51
CA ILE A 12 -0.90 -2.52 -12.48
C ILE A 12 0.40 -2.85 -11.75
N ARG A 13 1.52 -2.94 -12.44
CA ARG A 13 2.84 -3.23 -11.84
C ARG A 13 3.26 -2.13 -10.86
N ASP A 14 3.08 -0.86 -11.25
CA ASP A 14 3.39 0.29 -10.41
C ASP A 14 2.47 0.36 -9.19
N ARG A 15 1.19 0.02 -9.37
CA ARG A 15 0.19 -0.01 -8.28
C ARG A 15 0.47 -1.09 -7.24
N LEU A 16 1.00 -2.25 -7.62
CA LEU A 16 1.43 -3.29 -6.67
C LEU A 16 2.65 -2.87 -5.84
N SER A 17 3.39 -1.84 -6.28
CA SER A 17 4.51 -1.27 -5.52
C SER A 17 4.07 -0.23 -4.50
N CYS A 18 2.82 0.28 -4.61
CA CYS A 18 2.26 1.23 -3.66
C CYS A 18 1.80 0.53 -2.39
N ASP A 19 1.94 1.21 -1.25
CA ASP A 19 1.53 0.68 0.06
C ASP A 19 0.01 0.68 0.22
N ILE A 20 -0.68 1.71 -0.30
CA ILE A 20 -2.13 1.87 -0.24
C ILE A 20 -2.69 2.00 -1.66
N ARG A 21 -3.77 1.31 -1.94
CA ARG A 21 -4.43 1.28 -3.25
C ARG A 21 -5.91 1.64 -3.11
N ILE A 22 -6.29 2.77 -3.67
CA ILE A 22 -7.67 3.21 -3.78
C ILE A 22 -8.08 3.03 -5.24
N ALA A 23 -9.23 2.43 -5.46
CA ALA A 23 -9.72 2.10 -6.79
C ALA A 23 -11.07 2.76 -7.07
N SER A 24 -11.28 3.15 -8.32
CA SER A 24 -12.61 3.45 -8.81
C SER A 24 -13.40 2.14 -8.95
N GLU A 25 -14.72 2.19 -8.75
CA GLU A 25 -15.66 1.07 -8.99
C GLU A 25 -15.55 0.47 -10.40
N ARG A 26 -15.08 1.26 -11.38
CA ARG A 26 -14.85 0.82 -12.77
C ARG A 26 -13.51 0.15 -13.00
N ALA A 27 -12.64 0.08 -12.00
CA ALA A 27 -11.31 -0.51 -12.16
C ALA A 27 -11.39 -2.04 -12.27
N ASN A 28 -10.48 -2.59 -13.08
CA ASN A 28 -10.22 -4.01 -13.15
C ASN A 28 -8.74 -4.28 -12.91
N PHE A 29 -8.45 -5.40 -12.29
CA PHE A 29 -7.10 -5.83 -11.91
C PHE A 29 -6.83 -7.22 -12.47
N GLY A 30 -5.61 -7.46 -12.93
CA GLY A 30 -5.20 -8.78 -13.43
C GLY A 30 -3.74 -8.82 -13.83
N GLN A 31 -3.28 -10.03 -14.13
CA GLN A 31 -1.93 -10.32 -14.63
C GLN A 31 -2.07 -11.21 -15.89
N PRO A 32 -2.46 -10.63 -17.03
CA PRO A 32 -2.83 -11.39 -18.21
C PRO A 32 -1.63 -11.86 -19.08
N GLU A 33 -0.40 -11.74 -18.57
CA GLU A 33 0.83 -12.06 -19.29
C GLU A 33 0.87 -13.51 -19.78
N ILE A 34 0.20 -14.42 -19.08
CA ILE A 34 0.09 -15.85 -19.45
C ILE A 34 -0.53 -16.04 -20.84
N ASN A 35 -1.46 -15.16 -21.23
CA ASN A 35 -2.08 -15.19 -22.56
C ASN A 35 -1.12 -14.84 -23.70
N LEU A 36 0.08 -14.36 -23.36
CA LEU A 36 1.17 -14.05 -24.28
C LEU A 36 2.31 -15.08 -24.21
N GLY A 37 2.13 -16.17 -23.45
CA GLY A 37 3.19 -17.14 -23.17
C GLY A 37 4.28 -16.60 -22.23
N LEU A 38 3.95 -15.59 -21.41
CA LEU A 38 4.86 -14.94 -20.48
C LEU A 38 4.35 -15.04 -19.04
N ILE A 39 5.23 -14.79 -18.08
CA ILE A 39 4.86 -14.59 -16.68
C ILE A 39 4.87 -13.10 -16.34
N PRO A 40 4.14 -12.65 -15.29
CA PRO A 40 4.23 -11.30 -14.78
C PRO A 40 5.65 -10.92 -14.41
N GLY A 41 6.21 -9.92 -15.10
CA GLY A 41 7.52 -9.35 -14.80
C GLY A 41 7.44 -8.25 -13.74
N GLY A 42 8.56 -7.64 -13.37
CA GLY A 42 8.60 -6.51 -12.45
C GLY A 42 8.10 -6.79 -11.03
N GLY A 43 8.17 -8.05 -10.58
CA GLY A 43 7.75 -8.47 -9.25
C GLY A 43 6.24 -8.72 -9.09
N GLY A 44 5.48 -8.81 -10.19
CA GLY A 44 4.03 -9.06 -10.15
C GLY A 44 3.68 -10.33 -9.38
N THR A 45 4.29 -11.47 -9.69
CA THR A 45 4.08 -12.74 -9.00
C THR A 45 4.38 -12.66 -7.50
N GLN A 46 5.44 -11.94 -7.12
CA GLN A 46 5.90 -11.86 -5.73
C GLN A 46 5.01 -10.95 -4.89
N ARG A 47 4.70 -9.74 -5.41
CA ARG A 47 3.86 -8.78 -4.69
C ARG A 47 2.42 -9.22 -4.59
N LEU A 48 1.85 -9.78 -5.67
CA LEU A 48 0.47 -10.23 -5.66
C LEU A 48 0.25 -11.31 -4.60
N CYS A 49 1.13 -12.31 -4.55
CA CYS A 49 1.06 -13.39 -3.57
C CYS A 49 1.10 -12.88 -2.12
N ARG A 50 1.96 -11.87 -1.83
CA ARG A 50 2.06 -11.26 -0.51
C ARG A 50 0.85 -10.41 -0.14
N LEU A 51 0.16 -9.85 -1.12
CA LEU A 51 -1.02 -9.00 -0.90
C LEU A 51 -2.30 -9.81 -0.69
N ILE A 52 -2.53 -10.85 -1.51
CA ILE A 52 -3.83 -11.53 -1.56
C ILE A 52 -3.75 -13.03 -1.24
N GLY A 53 -2.58 -13.50 -0.82
CA GLY A 53 -2.33 -14.90 -0.53
C GLY A 53 -2.06 -15.76 -1.76
N TYR A 54 -1.46 -16.93 -1.52
CA TYR A 54 -0.95 -17.82 -2.57
C TYR A 54 -2.04 -18.31 -3.53
N GLY A 55 -3.17 -18.81 -2.99
CA GLY A 55 -4.20 -19.45 -3.81
C GLY A 55 -4.81 -18.48 -4.83
N LYS A 56 -5.24 -17.30 -4.39
CA LYS A 56 -5.86 -16.31 -5.29
C LYS A 56 -4.85 -15.69 -6.25
N ALA A 57 -3.62 -15.48 -5.81
CA ALA A 57 -2.55 -15.00 -6.69
C ALA A 57 -2.21 -16.03 -7.77
N MET A 58 -2.13 -17.31 -7.42
CA MET A 58 -1.90 -18.40 -8.38
C MET A 58 -3.03 -18.44 -9.43
N GLU A 59 -4.30 -18.47 -8.99
CA GLU A 59 -5.45 -18.42 -9.88
C GLU A 59 -5.33 -17.27 -10.90
N MET A 60 -5.17 -16.03 -10.43
CA MET A 60 -5.07 -14.85 -11.30
C MET A 60 -3.90 -14.89 -12.28
N VAL A 61 -2.75 -15.43 -11.86
CA VAL A 61 -1.55 -15.49 -12.72
C VAL A 61 -1.66 -16.56 -13.79
N ILE A 62 -2.19 -17.75 -13.46
CA ILE A 62 -2.22 -18.86 -14.43
C ILE A 62 -3.45 -18.84 -15.33
N THR A 63 -4.56 -18.22 -14.91
CA THR A 63 -5.73 -18.02 -15.78
C THR A 63 -5.59 -16.76 -16.63
N GLY A 64 -4.90 -15.73 -16.10
CA GLY A 64 -4.82 -14.41 -16.73
C GLY A 64 -6.13 -13.62 -16.61
N ASP A 65 -7.06 -14.08 -15.77
CA ASP A 65 -8.35 -13.45 -15.58
C ASP A 65 -8.25 -12.12 -14.84
N MET A 66 -9.19 -11.24 -15.19
CA MET A 66 -9.32 -9.92 -14.53
C MET A 66 -10.34 -10.02 -13.40
N VAL A 67 -10.05 -9.37 -12.27
CA VAL A 67 -10.99 -9.20 -11.16
C VAL A 67 -11.52 -7.77 -11.13
N SER A 68 -12.79 -7.61 -10.76
CA SER A 68 -13.43 -6.30 -10.58
C SER A 68 -12.86 -5.54 -9.39
N ALA A 69 -13.15 -4.23 -9.29
CA ALA A 69 -12.79 -3.42 -8.13
C ALA A 69 -13.37 -3.99 -6.82
N GLN A 70 -14.60 -4.48 -6.83
CA GLN A 70 -15.26 -5.04 -5.66
C GLN A 70 -14.58 -6.36 -5.21
N GLU A 71 -14.24 -7.22 -6.16
CA GLU A 71 -13.48 -8.43 -5.84
C GLU A 71 -12.07 -8.06 -5.33
N ALA A 72 -11.40 -7.08 -5.94
CA ALA A 72 -10.11 -6.58 -5.50
C ALA A 72 -10.16 -6.04 -4.05
N LEU A 73 -11.23 -5.37 -3.66
CA LEU A 73 -11.47 -4.95 -2.27
C LEU A 73 -11.62 -6.17 -1.34
N LYS A 74 -12.46 -7.13 -1.74
CA LYS A 74 -12.75 -8.33 -0.93
C LYS A 74 -11.51 -9.20 -0.67
N ILE A 75 -10.63 -9.32 -1.66
CA ILE A 75 -9.39 -10.13 -1.54
C ILE A 75 -8.20 -9.33 -0.97
N GLY A 76 -8.37 -8.07 -0.61
CA GLY A 76 -7.30 -7.22 -0.05
C GLY A 76 -6.33 -6.64 -1.09
N LEU A 77 -6.62 -6.78 -2.39
CA LEU A 77 -5.83 -6.15 -3.45
C LEU A 77 -6.03 -4.64 -3.51
N ALA A 78 -7.23 -4.15 -3.24
CA ALA A 78 -7.54 -2.73 -3.04
C ALA A 78 -7.89 -2.47 -1.58
N ASN A 79 -7.46 -1.33 -1.04
CA ASN A 79 -7.76 -0.90 0.33
C ASN A 79 -9.14 -0.21 0.41
N LYS A 80 -9.57 0.42 -0.68
CA LYS A 80 -10.84 1.11 -0.78
C LYS A 80 -11.31 1.14 -2.23
N VAL A 81 -12.62 1.11 -2.40
CA VAL A 81 -13.29 1.34 -3.70
C VAL A 81 -14.28 2.47 -3.52
N VAL A 82 -14.28 3.42 -4.44
CA VAL A 82 -15.11 4.63 -4.41
C VAL A 82 -15.70 4.90 -5.80
N ALA A 83 -16.73 5.76 -5.87
CA ALA A 83 -17.27 6.22 -7.14
C ALA A 83 -16.19 6.94 -7.99
N PRO A 84 -16.27 6.89 -9.32
CA PRO A 84 -15.24 7.47 -10.19
C PRO A 84 -14.95 8.94 -9.96
N ASP A 85 -15.97 9.73 -9.65
CA ASP A 85 -15.93 11.16 -9.38
C ASP A 85 -15.41 11.49 -7.97
N GLU A 86 -15.45 10.54 -7.05
CA GLU A 86 -14.92 10.70 -5.70
C GLU A 86 -13.43 10.28 -5.56
N LEU A 87 -12.88 9.59 -6.55
CA LEU A 87 -11.56 8.96 -6.44
C LEU A 87 -10.45 9.94 -6.08
N GLU A 88 -10.42 11.08 -6.73
CA GLU A 88 -9.39 12.10 -6.51
C GLU A 88 -9.54 12.72 -5.12
N ASN A 89 -10.73 13.17 -4.76
CA ASN A 89 -11.00 13.80 -3.48
C ASN A 89 -10.70 12.85 -2.31
N PHE A 90 -11.21 11.62 -2.37
CA PHE A 90 -10.95 10.62 -1.33
C PHE A 90 -9.46 10.33 -1.17
N THR A 91 -8.74 10.23 -2.30
CA THR A 91 -7.29 9.95 -2.29
C THR A 91 -6.52 11.13 -1.69
N MET A 92 -6.88 12.36 -2.05
CA MET A 92 -6.27 13.58 -1.52
C MET A 92 -6.54 13.76 -0.03
N ASP A 93 -7.77 13.50 0.43
CA ASP A 93 -8.12 13.56 1.85
C ASP A 93 -7.29 12.56 2.68
N MET A 94 -7.13 11.33 2.20
CA MET A 94 -6.28 10.33 2.83
C MET A 94 -4.82 10.79 2.86
N ALA A 95 -4.30 11.28 1.74
CA ALA A 95 -2.92 11.77 1.64
C ALA A 95 -2.67 12.95 2.59
N GLN A 96 -3.59 13.91 2.65
CA GLN A 96 -3.53 15.04 3.58
C GLN A 96 -3.59 14.59 5.05
N ASN A 97 -4.43 13.60 5.37
CA ASN A 97 -4.49 13.04 6.72
C ASN A 97 -3.15 12.39 7.13
N ILE A 98 -2.49 11.69 6.21
CA ILE A 98 -1.15 11.13 6.43
C ILE A 98 -0.11 12.25 6.57
N ALA A 99 -0.19 13.28 5.73
CA ALA A 99 0.73 14.42 5.75
C ALA A 99 0.65 15.25 7.04
N ARG A 100 -0.45 15.16 7.79
CA ARG A 100 -0.59 15.77 9.13
C ARG A 100 0.10 15.00 10.26
N LYS A 101 0.66 13.84 9.98
CA LYS A 101 1.40 13.03 10.97
C LYS A 101 2.89 13.40 10.92
N SER A 102 3.63 13.09 11.98
CA SER A 102 5.07 13.22 11.98
C SER A 102 5.67 12.50 10.74
N PRO A 103 6.38 13.20 9.86
CA PRO A 103 6.95 12.59 8.67
C PRO A 103 8.01 11.55 9.02
N TYR A 104 8.76 11.76 10.11
CA TYR A 104 9.74 10.81 10.60
C TYR A 104 9.06 9.53 11.11
N THR A 105 8.04 9.66 11.96
CA THR A 105 7.30 8.50 12.48
C THR A 105 6.58 7.72 11.36
N VAL A 106 6.00 8.39 10.38
CA VAL A 106 5.41 7.72 9.19
C VAL A 106 6.46 6.91 8.43
N LYS A 107 7.66 7.46 8.25
CA LYS A 107 8.78 6.75 7.60
C LYS A 107 9.20 5.51 8.38
N VAL A 108 9.31 5.62 9.70
CA VAL A 108 9.65 4.49 10.60
C VAL A 108 8.56 3.42 10.57
N ALA A 109 7.30 3.80 10.74
CA ALA A 109 6.16 2.88 10.68
C ALA A 109 6.10 2.12 9.34
N LYS A 110 6.33 2.82 8.22
CA LYS A 110 6.38 2.21 6.90
C LYS A 110 7.52 1.18 6.77
N ARG A 111 8.71 1.45 7.34
CA ARG A 111 9.81 0.48 7.38
C ARG A 111 9.43 -0.76 8.19
N ALA A 112 8.91 -0.57 9.39
CA ALA A 112 8.53 -1.67 10.28
C ALA A 112 7.45 -2.57 9.65
N VAL A 113 6.41 -1.97 9.04
CA VAL A 113 5.38 -2.74 8.33
C VAL A 113 5.95 -3.49 7.12
N ARG A 114 6.85 -2.88 6.34
CA ARG A 114 7.49 -3.56 5.20
C ARG A 114 8.40 -4.70 5.63
N ALA A 115 9.06 -4.60 6.77
CA ALA A 115 9.89 -5.67 7.31
C ALA A 115 9.10 -6.99 7.48
N SER A 116 7.79 -6.93 7.74
CA SER A 116 6.92 -8.11 7.84
C SER A 116 6.83 -8.94 6.55
N LEU A 117 7.14 -8.33 5.40
CA LEU A 117 7.13 -9.01 4.09
C LEU A 117 8.47 -9.65 3.73
N GLU A 118 9.53 -9.32 4.45
CA GLU A 118 10.91 -9.66 4.10
C GLU A 118 11.60 -10.50 5.18
N LEU A 119 11.23 -10.29 6.46
CA LEU A 119 11.87 -10.92 7.61
C LEU A 119 10.99 -12.04 8.21
N PRO A 120 11.61 -13.06 8.84
CA PRO A 120 10.92 -13.97 9.75
C PRO A 120 10.24 -13.19 10.87
N PHE A 121 9.11 -13.68 11.39
CA PHE A 121 8.30 -12.98 12.39
C PHE A 121 9.12 -12.51 13.61
N SER A 122 9.99 -13.37 14.16
CA SER A 122 10.82 -13.03 15.32
C SER A 122 11.79 -11.88 15.04
N GLU A 123 12.39 -11.85 13.86
CA GLU A 123 13.30 -10.77 13.43
C GLU A 123 12.53 -9.48 13.15
N GLY A 124 11.36 -9.59 12.53
CA GLY A 124 10.45 -8.46 12.31
C GLY A 124 10.04 -7.79 13.63
N VAL A 125 9.70 -8.59 14.65
CA VAL A 125 9.36 -8.06 16.00
C VAL A 125 10.56 -7.38 16.68
N LEU A 126 11.76 -7.91 16.53
CA LEU A 126 12.97 -7.27 17.06
C LEU A 126 13.25 -5.93 16.35
N THR A 127 13.07 -5.89 15.04
CA THR A 127 13.21 -4.66 14.23
C THR A 127 12.17 -3.61 14.67
N GLU A 128 10.89 -4.00 14.78
CA GLU A 128 9.81 -3.12 15.26
C GLU A 128 10.14 -2.54 16.64
N ARG A 129 10.58 -3.39 17.58
CA ARG A 129 10.95 -2.96 18.94
C ARG A 129 12.10 -1.96 18.93
N SER A 130 13.13 -2.21 18.13
CA SER A 130 14.27 -1.30 18.00
C SER A 130 13.84 0.07 17.46
N GLU A 131 13.04 0.07 16.39
CA GLU A 131 12.49 1.30 15.79
C GLU A 131 11.57 2.03 16.78
N PHE A 132 10.73 1.31 17.51
CA PHE A 132 9.85 1.89 18.53
C PHE A 132 10.64 2.57 19.65
N VAL A 133 11.69 1.93 20.18
CA VAL A 133 12.54 2.50 21.24
C VAL A 133 13.25 3.75 20.72
N ALA A 134 13.78 3.72 19.50
CA ALA A 134 14.47 4.87 18.90
C ALA A 134 13.58 6.11 18.75
N LEU A 135 12.25 5.94 18.62
CA LEU A 135 11.32 7.06 18.55
C LEU A 135 11.20 7.85 19.87
N PHE A 136 11.56 7.27 21.00
CA PHE A 136 11.51 7.99 22.29
C PHE A 136 12.53 9.12 22.38
N ASP A 137 13.59 9.04 21.60
CA ASP A 137 14.66 10.05 21.56
C ASP A 137 14.40 11.16 20.53
N THR A 138 13.20 11.19 19.90
CA THR A 138 12.85 12.15 18.86
C THR A 138 12.11 13.36 19.42
N GLU A 139 12.34 14.52 18.81
CA GLU A 139 11.59 15.75 19.10
C GLU A 139 10.09 15.59 18.77
N ASP A 140 9.78 14.90 17.67
CA ASP A 140 8.40 14.64 17.26
C ASP A 140 7.61 13.84 18.30
N LYS A 141 8.25 12.94 19.04
CA LYS A 141 7.58 12.21 20.15
C LYS A 141 7.21 13.18 21.28
N GLU A 142 8.09 14.10 21.69
CA GLU A 142 7.80 15.09 22.72
C GLU A 142 6.66 16.03 22.27
N ILE A 143 6.74 16.54 21.04
CA ILE A 143 5.70 17.38 20.42
C ILE A 143 4.34 16.64 20.43
N GLY A 144 4.33 15.37 20.02
CA GLY A 144 3.11 14.56 19.95
C GLY A 144 2.47 14.33 21.31
N VAL A 145 3.27 14.00 22.33
CA VAL A 145 2.80 13.80 23.71
C VAL A 145 2.24 15.10 24.28
N GLN A 146 2.96 16.21 24.13
CA GLN A 146 2.53 17.52 24.62
C GLN A 146 1.22 17.96 23.95
N ALA A 147 1.15 17.88 22.63
CA ALA A 147 -0.05 18.22 21.88
C ALA A 147 -1.26 17.37 22.28
N PHE A 148 -1.07 16.08 22.54
CA PHE A 148 -2.11 15.17 23.03
C PHE A 148 -2.63 15.60 24.41
N LEU A 149 -1.75 15.91 25.36
CA LEU A 149 -2.12 16.35 26.70
C LEU A 149 -2.87 17.70 26.68
N GLU A 150 -2.44 18.61 25.80
CA GLU A 150 -3.04 19.93 25.63
C GLU A 150 -4.28 19.95 24.71
N ARG A 151 -4.62 18.81 24.09
CA ARG A 151 -5.70 18.68 23.09
C ARG A 151 -5.54 19.64 21.91
N LYS A 152 -4.32 19.82 21.44
CA LYS A 152 -3.95 20.66 20.28
C LYS A 152 -3.50 19.81 19.10
N ASN A 153 -3.43 20.43 17.93
CA ASN A 153 -2.76 19.82 16.79
C ASN A 153 -1.26 20.00 16.93
N PRO A 154 -0.46 18.94 16.72
CA PRO A 154 0.99 19.03 16.78
C PRO A 154 1.57 19.76 15.55
N GLU A 155 2.65 20.50 15.75
CA GLU A 155 3.50 21.06 14.71
C GLU A 155 4.82 20.28 14.70
N TRP A 156 4.93 19.33 13.77
CA TRP A 156 6.01 18.36 13.74
C TRP A 156 7.33 18.99 13.30
N ALA A 157 8.42 18.66 14.00
CA ALA A 157 9.79 19.04 13.61
C ALA A 157 10.32 18.17 12.44
N GLY A 158 9.86 16.93 12.36
CA GLY A 158 10.24 16.00 11.30
C GLY A 158 11.47 15.15 11.61
N ASN A 159 11.87 15.05 12.86
CA ASN A 159 13.05 14.32 13.33
C ASN A 159 12.76 13.51 14.61
#